data_7019f49ec615292f1fbb009a5449bc21
#
_entry.id   7019f49ec615292f1fbb009a5449bc21
#
_cell.length_a   1.000
_cell.length_b   1.000
_cell.length_c   1.000
_cell.angle_alpha   90.00
_cell.angle_beta   90.00
_cell.angle_gamma   90.00
#
_symmetry.space_group_name_H-M   'P 1'
#
loop_
_entity.id
_entity.type
_entity.pdbx_description
1 polymer ?
#
loop_
_entity_poly.entity_id
_entity_poly.type
_entity_poly.pdbx_seq_one_letter_code
_entity_poly.pdbx_strand_id
1 'polypeptide(L)'
;MDLKTFIRNQFIENEFNRVDMLVRYHSIKEYLLDENYNFGIYKEMQEKRKFRNKYISRNILESLANKQEPPGSFEELSVSNFKTLISSFKEKGFDSAHPIRCNENGNLLDGSHRLALSYFYKLDEIPVFNISTTRQPKYSIKWFEENGFSDKDMLIINNEIDILKNYINFNDEKI
;
A
#
# COMPACT_ATOMS: atom_id res chain seq x y z
N MET A 1 -10.50 -7.30 13.21
CA MET A 1 -9.04 -7.30 13.48
C MET A 1 -8.63 -5.90 13.89
N ASP A 2 -7.98 -5.79 15.00
CA ASP A 2 -7.39 -4.54 15.47
C ASP A 2 -6.30 -4.05 14.50
N LEU A 3 -6.35 -2.78 14.10
CA LEU A 3 -5.43 -2.24 13.10
C LEU A 3 -3.97 -2.31 13.55
N LYS A 4 -3.69 -1.91 14.78
CA LYS A 4 -2.31 -1.93 15.29
C LYS A 4 -1.75 -3.35 15.33
N THR A 5 -2.56 -4.30 15.76
CA THR A 5 -2.18 -5.72 15.76
C THR A 5 -1.88 -6.21 14.35
N PHE A 6 -2.72 -5.86 13.38
CA PHE A 6 -2.50 -6.25 11.99
C PHE A 6 -1.20 -5.66 11.45
N ILE A 7 -0.92 -4.39 11.73
CA ILE A 7 0.33 -3.73 11.31
C ILE A 7 1.53 -4.40 11.98
N ARG A 8 1.45 -4.73 13.28
CA ARG A 8 2.53 -5.46 13.98
C ARG A 8 2.84 -6.79 13.33
N ASN A 9 1.82 -7.50 12.83
CA ASN A 9 2.01 -8.78 12.14
C ASN A 9 2.84 -8.66 10.86
N GLN A 10 2.99 -7.44 10.32
CA GLN A 10 3.82 -7.20 9.14
C GLN A 10 5.30 -6.99 9.47
N PHE A 11 5.66 -7.01 10.75
CA PHE A 11 7.06 -7.03 11.19
C PHE A 11 7.52 -8.46 11.37
N ILE A 12 8.67 -8.79 10.80
CA ILE A 12 9.33 -10.08 10.97
C ILE A 12 10.75 -9.77 11.44
N GLU A 13 11.14 -10.31 12.61
CA GLU A 13 12.45 -10.05 13.21
C GLU A 13 12.76 -8.54 13.34
N ASN A 14 11.74 -7.79 13.76
CA ASN A 14 11.78 -6.32 13.92
C ASN A 14 11.93 -5.53 12.61
N GLU A 15 11.84 -6.19 11.47
CA GLU A 15 11.86 -5.56 10.15
C GLU A 15 10.44 -5.45 9.59
N PHE A 16 10.06 -4.25 9.16
CA PHE A 16 8.77 -4.04 8.51
C PHE A 16 8.82 -4.54 7.06
N ASN A 17 8.01 -5.54 6.74
CA ASN A 17 8.03 -6.21 5.44
C ASN A 17 7.05 -5.64 4.42
N ARG A 18 6.33 -4.57 4.76
CA ARG A 18 5.37 -3.94 3.86
C ARG A 18 5.58 -2.43 3.78
N VAL A 19 6.82 -2.04 3.53
CA VAL A 19 7.20 -0.63 3.32
C VAL A 19 6.44 -0.03 2.13
N ASP A 20 6.02 -0.83 1.17
CA ASP A 20 5.13 -0.42 0.09
C ASP A 20 3.83 0.22 0.59
N MET A 21 3.31 -0.22 1.72
CA MET A 21 2.15 0.41 2.37
C MET A 21 2.47 1.85 2.80
N LEU A 22 3.67 2.08 3.30
CA LEU A 22 4.09 3.42 3.74
C LEU A 22 4.32 4.39 2.57
N VAL A 23 4.73 3.90 1.42
CA VAL A 23 4.80 4.71 0.20
C VAL A 23 3.40 5.18 -0.20
N ARG A 24 2.41 4.30 -0.10
CA ARG A 24 1.01 4.64 -0.34
C ARG A 24 0.49 5.63 0.70
N TYR A 25 0.79 5.40 1.96
CA TYR A 25 0.41 6.30 3.05
C TYR A 25 0.98 7.72 2.84
N HIS A 26 2.26 7.82 2.51
CA HIS A 26 2.90 9.10 2.19
C HIS A 26 2.18 9.80 1.02
N SER A 27 1.85 9.05 -0.03
CA SER A 27 1.15 9.57 -1.20
C SER A 27 -0.26 10.08 -0.85
N ILE A 28 -0.96 9.40 0.04
CA ILE A 28 -2.28 9.85 0.54
C ILE A 28 -2.15 11.20 1.24
N LYS A 29 -1.20 11.34 2.14
CA LYS A 29 -0.96 12.59 2.88
C LYS A 29 -0.68 13.75 1.92
N GLU A 30 0.23 13.56 1.00
CA GLU A 30 0.64 14.60 0.05
C GLU A 30 -0.50 14.98 -0.89
N TYR A 31 -1.24 14.00 -1.41
CA TYR A 31 -2.36 14.25 -2.31
C TYR A 31 -3.50 15.01 -1.61
N LEU A 32 -3.80 14.68 -0.38
CA LEU A 32 -4.86 15.36 0.37
C LEU A 32 -4.46 16.78 0.79
N LEU A 33 -3.16 17.09 0.84
CA LEU A 33 -2.66 18.45 1.04
C LEU A 33 -2.63 19.26 -0.25
N ASP A 34 -2.34 18.61 -1.38
CA ASP A 34 -2.22 19.24 -2.70
C ASP A 34 -2.68 18.27 -3.78
N GLU A 35 -3.86 18.54 -4.34
CA GLU A 35 -4.45 17.70 -5.40
C GLU A 35 -3.60 17.62 -6.67
N ASN A 36 -2.64 18.52 -6.85
CA ASN A 36 -1.69 18.51 -7.96
C ASN A 36 -0.43 17.69 -7.68
N TYR A 37 -0.36 17.01 -6.54
CA TYR A 37 0.76 16.14 -6.19
C TYR A 37 1.00 15.09 -7.28
N ASN A 38 2.28 14.90 -7.66
CA ASN A 38 2.65 14.09 -8.82
C ASN A 38 2.81 12.59 -8.55
N PHE A 39 2.71 12.13 -7.30
CA PHE A 39 2.87 10.71 -6.92
C PHE A 39 4.23 10.12 -7.31
N GLY A 40 5.30 10.89 -7.22
CA GLY A 40 6.63 10.49 -7.71
C GLY A 40 7.13 9.15 -7.18
N ILE A 41 7.21 8.98 -5.87
CA ILE A 41 7.70 7.72 -5.24
C ILE A 41 6.75 6.56 -5.57
N TYR A 42 5.46 6.79 -5.52
CA TYR A 42 4.45 5.76 -5.83
C TYR A 42 4.59 5.25 -7.28
N LYS A 43 4.72 6.16 -8.24
CA LYS A 43 4.92 5.79 -9.65
C LYS A 43 6.19 4.99 -9.84
N GLU A 44 7.27 5.42 -9.21
CA GLU A 44 8.56 4.73 -9.27
C GLU A 44 8.45 3.31 -8.70
N MET A 45 7.77 3.16 -7.55
CA MET A 45 7.53 1.86 -6.95
C MET A 45 6.73 0.94 -7.89
N GLN A 46 5.64 1.45 -8.46
CA GLN A 46 4.80 0.67 -9.36
C GLN A 46 5.56 0.23 -10.61
N GLU A 47 6.44 1.08 -11.14
CA GLU A 47 7.30 0.74 -12.27
C GLU A 47 8.22 -0.44 -11.97
N LYS A 48 8.72 -0.54 -10.75
CA LYS A 48 9.73 -1.54 -10.35
C LYS A 48 9.14 -2.86 -9.84
N ARG A 49 7.82 -2.96 -9.68
CA ARG A 49 7.19 -4.17 -9.16
C ARG A 49 7.15 -5.30 -10.19
N LYS A 50 7.30 -6.55 -9.70
CA LYS A 50 7.36 -7.77 -10.52
C LYS A 50 6.13 -8.02 -11.41
N PHE A 51 4.96 -7.58 -10.97
CA PHE A 51 3.70 -7.89 -11.64
C PHE A 51 3.25 -6.82 -12.64
N ARG A 52 4.07 -5.79 -12.85
CA ARG A 52 3.75 -4.68 -13.73
C ARG A 52 3.36 -5.12 -15.14
N ASN A 53 4.20 -5.94 -15.79
CA ASN A 53 3.96 -6.38 -17.16
C ASN A 53 2.68 -7.21 -17.31
N LYS A 54 2.39 -8.10 -16.36
CA LYS A 54 1.18 -8.90 -16.35
C LYS A 54 -0.07 -8.02 -16.24
N TYR A 55 -0.02 -7.02 -15.37
CA TYR A 55 -1.12 -6.07 -15.18
C TYR A 55 -1.39 -5.25 -16.44
N ILE A 56 -0.35 -4.72 -17.07
CA ILE A 56 -0.45 -3.95 -18.31
C ILE A 56 -1.06 -4.82 -19.42
N SER A 57 -0.56 -6.03 -19.63
CA SER A 57 -1.06 -6.94 -20.65
C SER A 57 -2.54 -7.23 -20.48
N ARG A 58 -2.99 -7.50 -19.23
CA ARG A 58 -4.40 -7.76 -18.96
C ARG A 58 -5.27 -6.54 -19.27
N ASN A 59 -4.86 -5.34 -18.88
CA ASN A 59 -5.64 -4.13 -19.12
C ASN A 59 -5.72 -3.79 -20.61
N ILE A 60 -4.66 -4.02 -21.38
CA ILE A 60 -4.66 -3.86 -22.83
C ILE A 60 -5.65 -4.82 -23.46
N LEU A 61 -5.64 -6.09 -23.08
CA LEU A 61 -6.57 -7.11 -23.58
C LEU A 61 -8.02 -6.75 -23.27
N GLU A 62 -8.32 -6.29 -22.06
CA GLU A 62 -9.66 -5.84 -21.67
C GLU A 62 -10.11 -4.65 -22.53
N SER A 63 -9.22 -3.69 -22.76
CA SER A 63 -9.51 -2.52 -23.61
C SER A 63 -9.84 -2.92 -25.04
N LEU A 64 -9.09 -3.85 -25.61
CA LEU A 64 -9.34 -4.37 -26.96
C LEU A 64 -10.68 -5.12 -27.02
N ALA A 65 -10.99 -5.95 -26.04
CA ALA A 65 -12.25 -6.70 -25.97
C ALA A 65 -13.47 -5.77 -25.90
N ASN A 66 -13.34 -4.63 -25.20
CA ASN A 66 -14.40 -3.65 -25.01
C ASN A 66 -14.42 -2.57 -26.09
N LYS A 67 -13.57 -2.65 -27.10
CA LYS A 67 -13.40 -1.63 -28.17
C LYS A 67 -13.12 -0.25 -27.62
N GLN A 68 -12.37 -0.18 -26.53
CA GLN A 68 -11.93 1.06 -25.89
C GLN A 68 -10.49 1.36 -26.30
N GLU A 69 -10.07 2.61 -26.15
CA GLU A 69 -8.66 2.95 -26.29
C GLU A 69 -7.84 2.22 -25.23
N PRO A 70 -6.62 1.74 -25.55
CA PRO A 70 -5.74 1.14 -24.55
C PRO A 70 -5.48 2.13 -23.40
N PRO A 71 -5.35 1.64 -22.16
CA PRO A 71 -4.99 2.51 -21.04
C PRO A 71 -3.63 3.17 -21.27
N GLY A 72 -3.38 4.29 -20.60
CA GLY A 72 -2.07 4.92 -20.58
C GLY A 72 -1.01 4.01 -19.94
N SER A 73 0.08 4.60 -19.44
CA SER A 73 1.10 3.81 -18.76
C SER A 73 0.52 3.12 -17.51
N PHE A 74 1.16 2.03 -17.09
CA PHE A 74 0.78 1.34 -15.87
C PHE A 74 0.80 2.28 -14.67
N GLU A 75 1.81 3.15 -14.60
CA GLU A 75 1.99 4.11 -13.52
C GLU A 75 0.84 5.13 -13.48
N GLU A 76 0.45 5.66 -14.62
CA GLU A 76 -0.66 6.62 -14.75
C GLU A 76 -2.00 5.98 -14.36
N LEU A 77 -2.25 4.77 -14.85
CA LEU A 77 -3.46 4.02 -14.53
C LEU A 77 -3.52 3.70 -13.03
N SER A 78 -2.40 3.31 -12.43
CA SER A 78 -2.30 3.06 -11.00
C SER A 78 -2.61 4.31 -10.18
N VAL A 79 -2.09 5.46 -10.56
CA VAL A 79 -2.39 6.75 -9.90
C VAL A 79 -3.86 7.09 -10.03
N SER A 80 -4.44 6.95 -11.20
CA SER A 80 -5.87 7.24 -11.43
C SER A 80 -6.77 6.36 -10.54
N ASN A 81 -6.49 5.06 -10.49
CA ASN A 81 -7.23 4.12 -9.65
C ASN A 81 -7.04 4.44 -8.16
N PHE A 82 -5.84 4.83 -7.76
CA PHE A 82 -5.55 5.21 -6.38
C PHE A 82 -6.33 6.45 -5.96
N LYS A 83 -6.34 7.49 -6.80
CA LYS A 83 -7.13 8.71 -6.54
C LYS A 83 -8.61 8.39 -6.35
N THR A 84 -9.16 7.52 -7.19
CA THR A 84 -10.56 7.09 -7.08
C THR A 84 -10.80 6.38 -5.74
N LEU A 85 -9.89 5.51 -5.33
CA LEU A 85 -9.99 4.80 -4.05
C LEU A 85 -9.88 5.77 -2.87
N ILE A 86 -8.97 6.73 -2.90
CA ILE A 86 -8.83 7.75 -1.85
C ILE A 86 -10.14 8.51 -1.68
N SER A 87 -10.75 8.96 -2.77
CA SER A 87 -12.01 9.69 -2.74
C SER A 87 -13.16 8.84 -2.20
N SER A 88 -13.26 7.59 -2.64
CA SER A 88 -14.27 6.65 -2.17
C SER A 88 -14.13 6.36 -0.68
N PHE A 89 -12.91 6.14 -0.21
CA PHE A 89 -12.64 5.85 1.20
C PHE A 89 -12.95 7.07 2.09
N LYS A 90 -12.63 8.27 1.61
CA LYS A 90 -12.95 9.51 2.31
C LYS A 90 -14.45 9.69 2.51
N GLU A 91 -15.27 9.37 1.49
CA GLU A 91 -16.72 9.52 1.54
C GLU A 91 -17.42 8.40 2.30
N LYS A 92 -17.02 7.16 2.08
CA LYS A 92 -17.78 5.97 2.50
C LYS A 92 -17.07 5.13 3.58
N GLY A 93 -15.81 5.44 3.88
CA GLY A 93 -15.00 4.64 4.79
C GLY A 93 -14.59 3.30 4.16
N PHE A 94 -14.21 2.35 5.00
CA PHE A 94 -13.77 1.04 4.55
C PHE A 94 -14.94 0.23 3.97
N ASP A 95 -14.80 -0.25 2.74
CA ASP A 95 -15.79 -1.14 2.12
C ASP A 95 -15.57 -2.58 2.58
N SER A 96 -16.44 -3.07 3.47
CA SER A 96 -16.34 -4.41 4.04
C SER A 96 -16.52 -5.54 3.02
N ALA A 97 -17.08 -5.24 1.83
CA ALA A 97 -17.17 -6.22 0.74
C ALA A 97 -15.81 -6.54 0.14
N HIS A 98 -14.79 -5.70 0.38
CA HIS A 98 -13.43 -5.87 -0.09
C HIS A 98 -12.46 -5.88 1.09
N PRO A 99 -12.44 -6.96 1.90
CA PRO A 99 -11.55 -7.03 3.06
C PRO A 99 -10.08 -7.10 2.64
N ILE A 100 -9.21 -6.73 3.56
CA ILE A 100 -7.77 -6.96 3.42
C ILE A 100 -7.54 -8.47 3.47
N ARG A 101 -6.72 -8.98 2.55
CA ARG A 101 -6.40 -10.40 2.49
C ARG A 101 -5.01 -10.67 3.04
N CYS A 102 -4.90 -11.67 3.88
CA CYS A 102 -3.62 -12.08 4.45
C CYS A 102 -3.44 -13.60 4.32
N ASN A 103 -2.20 -14.06 4.47
CA ASN A 103 -1.89 -15.47 4.51
C ASN A 103 -2.28 -16.08 5.86
N GLU A 104 -2.05 -17.39 6.03
CA GLU A 104 -2.41 -18.09 7.27
C GLU A 104 -1.66 -17.60 8.51
N ASN A 105 -0.53 -16.90 8.33
CA ASN A 105 0.24 -16.30 9.42
C ASN A 105 -0.12 -14.83 9.70
N GLY A 106 -1.12 -14.28 9.00
CA GLY A 106 -1.55 -12.91 9.17
C GLY A 106 -0.73 -11.87 8.41
N ASN A 107 0.11 -12.29 7.46
CA ASN A 107 0.88 -11.38 6.64
C ASN A 107 0.07 -10.92 5.42
N LEU A 108 0.18 -9.64 5.10
CA LEU A 108 -0.58 -9.00 4.03
C LEU A 108 -0.29 -9.61 2.66
N LEU A 109 -1.34 -10.01 1.96
CA LEU A 109 -1.29 -10.47 0.56
C LEU A 109 -1.84 -9.43 -0.41
N ASP A 110 -3.00 -8.87 -0.09
CA ASP A 110 -3.70 -7.91 -0.94
C ASP A 110 -4.41 -6.88 -0.06
N GLY A 111 -4.38 -5.62 -0.51
CA GLY A 111 -5.03 -4.53 0.19
C GLY A 111 -4.07 -3.50 0.79
N SER A 112 -2.84 -3.37 0.28
CA SER A 112 -1.89 -2.36 0.73
C SER A 112 -2.44 -0.94 0.66
N HIS A 113 -3.21 -0.61 -0.38
CA HIS A 113 -3.86 0.70 -0.50
C HIS A 113 -4.90 0.91 0.60
N ARG A 114 -5.72 -0.09 0.85
CA ARG A 114 -6.75 -0.02 1.90
C ARG A 114 -6.14 -0.01 3.29
N LEU A 115 -5.05 -0.73 3.50
CA LEU A 115 -4.29 -0.69 4.75
C LEU A 115 -3.68 0.70 4.98
N ALA A 116 -3.10 1.31 3.95
CA ALA A 116 -2.55 2.65 4.02
C ALA A 116 -3.63 3.70 4.38
N LEU A 117 -4.81 3.59 3.76
CA LEU A 117 -5.95 4.46 4.07
C LEU A 117 -6.46 4.24 5.50
N SER A 118 -6.53 2.99 5.94
CA SER A 118 -6.93 2.65 7.31
C SER A 118 -5.96 3.23 8.33
N TYR A 119 -4.67 3.17 8.04
CA TYR A 119 -3.64 3.78 8.86
C TYR A 119 -3.73 5.32 8.84
N PHE A 120 -3.97 5.92 7.68
CA PHE A 120 -4.14 7.36 7.57
C PHE A 120 -5.30 7.87 8.42
N TYR A 121 -6.45 7.20 8.36
CA TYR A 121 -7.64 7.59 9.14
C TYR A 121 -7.64 7.03 10.57
N LYS A 122 -6.59 6.27 10.96
CA LYS A 122 -6.45 5.70 12.31
C LYS A 122 -7.68 4.91 12.74
N LEU A 123 -8.16 4.03 11.87
CA LEU A 123 -9.28 3.15 12.19
C LEU A 123 -8.91 2.25 13.36
N ASP A 124 -9.88 1.92 14.22
CA ASP A 124 -9.65 0.98 15.31
C ASP A 124 -9.57 -0.45 14.79
N GLU A 125 -10.47 -0.81 13.90
CA GLU A 125 -10.58 -2.16 13.34
C GLU A 125 -10.69 -2.15 11.82
N ILE A 126 -10.24 -3.24 11.21
CA ILE A 126 -10.29 -3.45 9.76
C ILE A 126 -10.82 -4.84 9.45
N PRO A 127 -11.59 -5.02 8.36
CA PRO A 127 -12.02 -6.34 7.92
C PRO A 127 -10.84 -7.06 7.25
N VAL A 128 -10.53 -8.27 7.75
CA VAL A 128 -9.43 -9.11 7.27
C VAL A 128 -9.95 -10.49 6.91
N PHE A 129 -9.48 -11.03 5.82
CA PHE A 129 -9.78 -12.38 5.37
C PHE A 129 -8.49 -13.18 5.21
N ASN A 130 -8.40 -14.33 5.89
CA ASN A 130 -7.26 -15.21 5.81
C ASN A 130 -7.41 -16.20 4.67
N ILE A 131 -6.36 -16.32 3.85
CA ILE A 131 -6.30 -17.28 2.76
C ILE A 131 -5.35 -18.40 3.17
N SER A 132 -5.73 -19.65 2.89
CA SER A 132 -4.90 -20.82 3.19
C SER A 132 -3.72 -20.88 2.20
N THR A 133 -2.68 -20.13 2.50
CA THR A 133 -1.44 -20.09 1.73
C THR A 133 -0.29 -19.66 2.62
N THR A 134 0.91 -20.10 2.30
CA THR A 134 2.16 -19.67 2.95
C THR A 134 2.86 -18.56 2.18
N ARG A 135 2.32 -18.16 1.01
CA ARG A 135 2.89 -17.07 0.22
C ARG A 135 3.04 -15.81 1.07
N GLN A 136 4.20 -15.16 0.97
CA GLN A 136 4.56 -14.01 1.78
C GLN A 136 5.28 -12.97 0.94
N PRO A 137 4.54 -12.08 0.24
CA PRO A 137 5.16 -10.97 -0.47
C PRO A 137 5.92 -10.06 0.50
N LYS A 138 7.12 -9.68 0.15
CA LYS A 138 7.97 -8.81 0.96
C LYS A 138 8.36 -7.57 0.18
N TYR A 139 8.13 -6.41 0.78
CA TYR A 139 8.60 -5.12 0.30
C TYR A 139 9.22 -4.39 1.49
N SER A 140 10.32 -4.95 2.00
CA SER A 140 11.08 -4.36 3.11
C SER A 140 11.93 -3.18 2.63
N ILE A 141 12.56 -2.48 3.58
CA ILE A 141 13.49 -1.39 3.26
C ILE A 141 14.60 -1.87 2.31
N LYS A 142 15.04 -3.11 2.47
CA LYS A 142 16.06 -3.73 1.61
C LYS A 142 15.61 -3.79 0.14
N TRP A 143 14.34 -4.13 -0.11
CA TRP A 143 13.83 -4.13 -1.48
C TRP A 143 13.95 -2.75 -2.13
N PHE A 144 13.63 -1.68 -1.39
CA PHE A 144 13.75 -0.31 -1.89
C PHE A 144 15.22 0.07 -2.13
N GLU A 145 16.12 -0.29 -1.20
CA GLU A 145 17.55 -0.04 -1.37
C GLU A 145 18.11 -0.74 -2.61
N GLU A 146 17.70 -1.99 -2.84
CA GLU A 146 18.18 -2.82 -3.97
C GLU A 146 17.59 -2.40 -5.31
N ASN A 147 16.50 -1.65 -5.33
CA ASN A 147 15.81 -1.23 -6.56
C ASN A 147 16.06 0.24 -6.93
N GLY A 148 17.07 0.86 -6.36
CA GLY A 148 17.61 2.13 -6.86
C GLY A 148 16.78 3.36 -6.54
N PHE A 149 16.06 3.38 -5.43
CA PHE A 149 15.40 4.60 -4.96
C PHE A 149 16.44 5.60 -4.49
N SER A 150 16.20 6.89 -4.76
CA SER A 150 17.12 7.96 -4.39
C SER A 150 17.28 8.10 -2.87
N ASP A 151 18.35 8.74 -2.43
CA ASP A 151 18.58 9.04 -1.01
C ASP A 151 17.45 9.88 -0.43
N LYS A 152 16.90 10.80 -1.21
CA LYS A 152 15.76 11.63 -0.82
C LYS A 152 14.53 10.76 -0.56
N ASP A 153 14.23 9.83 -1.45
CA ASP A 153 13.10 8.90 -1.31
C ASP A 153 13.30 7.98 -0.10
N MET A 154 14.52 7.48 0.09
CA MET A 154 14.85 6.63 1.23
C MET A 154 14.71 7.38 2.56
N LEU A 155 15.04 8.67 2.60
CA LEU A 155 14.85 9.49 3.80
C LEU A 155 13.37 9.60 4.15
N ILE A 156 12.51 9.86 3.16
CA ILE A 156 11.06 9.91 3.35
C ILE A 156 10.54 8.57 3.90
N ILE A 157 10.94 7.47 3.29
CA ILE A 157 10.52 6.12 3.68
C ILE A 157 10.97 5.81 5.11
N ASN A 158 12.23 6.09 5.47
CA ASN A 158 12.75 5.84 6.81
C ASN A 158 12.02 6.67 7.88
N ASN A 159 11.69 7.92 7.58
CA ASN A 159 10.90 8.75 8.47
C ASN A 159 9.50 8.17 8.72
N GLU A 160 8.87 7.65 7.67
CA GLU A 160 7.54 7.02 7.79
C GLU A 160 7.61 5.71 8.60
N ILE A 161 8.69 4.95 8.49
CA ILE A 161 8.92 3.75 9.31
C ILE A 161 9.04 4.13 10.79
N ASP A 162 9.78 5.17 11.13
CA ASP A 162 9.96 5.62 12.50
C ASP A 162 8.63 6.10 13.12
N ILE A 163 7.83 6.84 12.35
CA ILE A 163 6.50 7.29 12.77
C ILE A 163 5.59 6.08 13.00
N LEU A 164 5.61 5.09 12.11
CA LEU A 164 4.82 3.87 12.25
C LEU A 164 5.20 3.09 13.50
N LYS A 165 6.49 2.92 13.77
CA LYS A 165 6.98 2.25 14.98
C LYS A 165 6.47 2.93 16.24
N ASN A 166 6.51 4.25 16.30
CA ASN A 166 5.98 5.01 17.42
C ASN A 166 4.47 4.82 17.58
N TYR A 167 3.74 4.78 16.48
CA TYR A 167 2.29 4.56 16.50
C TYR A 167 1.92 3.20 17.09
N ILE A 168 2.59 2.13 16.70
CA ILE A 168 2.27 0.78 17.18
C ILE A 168 2.82 0.49 18.57
N ASN A 169 3.89 1.15 19.00
CA ASN A 169 4.52 0.95 20.31
C ASN A 169 3.95 1.86 21.40
N PHE A 170 3.30 2.95 21.01
CA PHE A 170 2.77 3.95 21.93
C PHE A 170 1.86 3.37 23.03
N ASN A 171 1.07 2.33 22.71
CA ASN A 171 0.20 1.68 23.68
C ASN A 171 0.93 0.67 24.57
N ASP A 172 2.06 0.11 24.14
CA ASP A 172 2.83 -0.86 24.90
C ASP A 172 3.57 -0.19 26.08
N GLU A 173 3.93 1.09 25.92
CA GLU A 173 4.57 1.89 26.96
C GLU A 173 3.61 2.33 28.06
N LYS A 174 2.30 2.22 27.85
CA LYS A 174 1.26 2.63 28.82
C LYS A 174 0.77 1.48 29.71
N ILE A 175 1.25 0.30 29.47
CA ILE A 175 0.97 -0.86 30.29
C ILE A 175 2.07 -1.00 31.34
#